data_d30003dfbe2fce024a85cfe26ff60134
#
_entry.id   d30003dfbe2fce024a85cfe26ff60134
#
_cell.length_a   1.000
_cell.length_b   1.000
_cell.length_c   1.000
_cell.angle_alpha   90.00
_cell.angle_beta   90.00
_cell.angle_gamma   90.00
#
_symmetry.space_group_name_H-M   'P 1'
#
loop_
_entity.id
_entity.type
_entity.pdbx_description
1 polymer ?
#
loop_
_entity_poly.entity_id
_entity_poly.type
_entity_poly.pdbx_seq_one_letter_code
_entity_poly.pdbx_strand_id
1 'polypeptide(L)'
;MQGADAAAKEIGATDVNIKYWYSGGFAATDEVKNKMDGWYSEGTEVVFACGGPVCQSCDAAAQANGGKMIGVDVDQSGQFDTVVTSAMKGLAESVNEALTDALNNGWKFSETYSGKETKLGAAENCVGLPMATSKFTKFTQEQYDTMYAAIVDGSLAIDDSFDADVKPAVTTITVDYQS
;
A
#
# COMPACT_ATOMS: atom_id res chain seq x y z
N MET A 1 2.04 -8.44 -0.52
CA MET A 1 2.64 -9.77 -0.80
C MET A 1 1.83 -10.52 -1.84
N GLN A 2 0.55 -10.85 -1.64
CA GLN A 2 -0.28 -11.59 -2.60
C GLN A 2 -0.39 -10.91 -3.96
N GLY A 3 -0.54 -9.57 -4.03
CA GLY A 3 -0.51 -8.85 -5.29
C GLY A 3 0.82 -8.96 -6.05
N ALA A 4 1.94 -8.95 -5.32
CA ALA A 4 3.26 -9.17 -5.92
C ALA A 4 3.42 -10.62 -6.43
N ASP A 5 2.89 -11.60 -5.68
CA ASP A 5 2.87 -13.01 -6.10
C ASP A 5 2.05 -13.21 -7.38
N ALA A 6 0.86 -12.61 -7.44
CA ALA A 6 0.00 -12.65 -8.61
C ALA A 6 0.67 -11.99 -9.83
N ALA A 7 1.25 -10.80 -9.65
CA ALA A 7 1.95 -10.10 -10.71
C ALA A 7 3.19 -10.87 -11.20
N ALA A 8 4.00 -11.43 -10.29
CA ALA A 8 5.15 -12.25 -10.65
C ALA A 8 4.75 -13.46 -11.50
N LYS A 9 3.66 -14.13 -11.12
CA LYS A 9 3.10 -15.26 -11.86
C LYS A 9 2.62 -14.83 -13.25
N GLU A 10 1.91 -13.72 -13.35
CA GLU A 10 1.37 -13.20 -14.62
C GLU A 10 2.48 -12.88 -15.63
N ILE A 11 3.54 -12.19 -15.16
CA ILE A 11 4.66 -11.81 -16.04
C ILE A 11 5.73 -12.89 -16.19
N GLY A 12 5.58 -14.04 -15.52
CA GLY A 12 6.54 -15.14 -15.55
C GLY A 12 7.87 -14.85 -14.83
N ALA A 13 7.86 -13.92 -13.86
CA ALA A 13 9.05 -13.61 -13.06
C ALA A 13 9.28 -14.71 -11.99
N THR A 14 10.51 -15.22 -11.90
CA THR A 14 10.86 -16.34 -11.01
C THR A 14 11.80 -15.96 -9.86
N ASP A 15 12.29 -14.72 -9.85
CA ASP A 15 13.25 -14.23 -8.85
C ASP A 15 12.74 -12.93 -8.22
N VAL A 16 11.57 -13.03 -7.57
CA VAL A 16 11.00 -11.91 -6.82
C VAL A 16 11.09 -12.20 -5.34
N ASN A 17 11.88 -11.41 -4.64
CA ASN A 17 12.15 -11.55 -3.22
C ASN A 17 11.59 -10.34 -2.48
N ILE A 18 10.84 -10.57 -1.40
CA ILE A 18 10.31 -9.54 -0.52
C ILE A 18 10.93 -9.71 0.86
N LYS A 19 11.52 -8.65 1.39
CA LYS A 19 11.85 -8.54 2.80
C LYS A 19 10.69 -7.86 3.52
N TYR A 20 10.26 -8.43 4.63
CA TYR A 20 9.23 -7.86 5.47
C TYR A 20 9.80 -7.61 6.87
N TRP A 21 9.59 -6.41 7.37
CA TRP A 21 9.97 -6.03 8.72
C TRP A 21 8.90 -5.13 9.34
N TYR A 22 8.58 -5.39 10.58
CA TYR A 22 7.68 -4.57 11.36
C TYR A 22 8.48 -3.63 12.26
N SER A 23 8.46 -2.32 11.97
CA SER A 23 9.27 -1.31 12.66
C SER A 23 8.83 -1.01 14.10
N GLY A 24 7.71 -1.57 14.55
CA GLY A 24 7.17 -1.34 15.89
C GLY A 24 6.54 0.03 16.12
N GLY A 25 6.50 0.90 15.10
CA GLY A 25 5.93 2.24 15.22
C GLY A 25 5.86 3.00 13.91
N PHE A 26 5.38 4.25 13.99
CA PHE A 26 5.15 5.12 12.84
C PHE A 26 6.18 6.24 12.71
N ALA A 27 7.07 6.41 13.71
CA ALA A 27 8.04 7.51 13.75
C ALA A 27 9.16 7.33 12.72
N ALA A 28 9.60 8.43 12.11
CA ALA A 28 10.85 8.47 11.39
C ALA A 28 12.02 8.40 12.39
N THR A 29 12.87 7.37 12.26
CA THR A 29 14.01 7.16 13.16
C THR A 29 15.26 6.77 12.37
N ASP A 30 16.42 6.96 12.99
CA ASP A 30 17.70 6.51 12.44
C ASP A 30 17.75 4.97 12.33
N GLU A 31 17.06 4.25 13.21
CA GLU A 31 16.96 2.80 13.16
C GLU A 31 16.28 2.34 11.85
N VAL A 32 15.13 2.94 11.52
CA VAL A 32 14.43 2.66 10.25
C VAL A 32 15.33 3.00 9.07
N LYS A 33 15.96 4.19 9.09
CA LYS A 33 16.85 4.60 8.01
C LYS A 33 18.00 3.60 7.81
N ASN A 34 18.70 3.24 8.89
CA ASN A 34 19.83 2.30 8.84
C ASN A 34 19.41 0.90 8.35
N LYS A 35 18.23 0.44 8.76
CA LYS A 35 17.66 -0.83 8.26
C LYS A 35 17.43 -0.77 6.75
N MET A 36 16.85 0.31 6.25
CA MET A 36 16.60 0.52 4.82
C MET A 36 17.88 0.73 4.02
N ASP A 37 18.87 1.44 4.56
CA ASP A 37 20.21 1.54 3.96
C ASP A 37 20.82 0.14 3.74
N GLY A 38 20.70 -0.72 4.75
CA GLY A 38 21.13 -2.11 4.64
C GLY A 38 20.39 -2.86 3.53
N TRP A 39 19.07 -2.73 3.46
CA TRP A 39 18.29 -3.38 2.42
C TRP A 39 18.66 -2.94 1.01
N TYR A 40 18.79 -1.62 0.77
CA TYR A 40 19.23 -1.11 -0.53
C TYR A 40 20.65 -1.56 -0.88
N SER A 41 21.55 -1.58 0.08
CA SER A 41 22.93 -2.07 -0.12
C SER A 41 22.97 -3.57 -0.49
N GLU A 42 21.99 -4.35 -0.06
CA GLU A 42 21.81 -5.76 -0.39
C GLU A 42 21.04 -6.00 -1.70
N GLY A 43 20.69 -4.93 -2.44
CA GLY A 43 20.06 -5.01 -3.74
C GLY A 43 18.53 -4.88 -3.74
N THR A 44 17.91 -4.45 -2.64
CA THR A 44 16.48 -4.08 -2.65
C THR A 44 16.29 -2.88 -3.59
N GLU A 45 15.38 -2.98 -4.53
CA GLU A 45 15.14 -1.93 -5.52
C GLU A 45 14.08 -0.93 -5.05
N VAL A 46 13.04 -1.44 -4.36
CA VAL A 46 11.87 -0.65 -3.95
C VAL A 46 11.47 -0.99 -2.52
N VAL A 47 11.27 0.01 -1.69
CA VAL A 47 10.72 -0.14 -0.34
C VAL A 47 9.29 0.38 -0.28
N PHE A 48 8.36 -0.41 0.23
CA PHE A 48 7.00 0.04 0.54
C PHE A 48 6.94 0.52 1.99
N ALA A 49 6.91 1.84 2.18
CA ALA A 49 6.96 2.49 3.48
C ALA A 49 5.54 2.57 4.11
N CYS A 50 4.99 1.43 4.54
CA CYS A 50 3.63 1.34 5.08
C CYS A 50 3.56 1.81 6.54
N GLY A 51 3.59 3.14 6.79
CA GLY A 51 3.58 3.61 8.17
C GLY A 51 3.66 5.14 8.35
N GLY A 52 2.96 5.94 7.57
CA GLY A 52 2.92 7.40 7.74
C GLY A 52 4.31 8.05 7.80
N PRO A 53 4.69 8.73 8.90
CA PRO A 53 5.99 9.43 9.02
C PRO A 53 7.24 8.56 8.80
N VAL A 54 7.16 7.24 8.92
CA VAL A 54 8.28 6.31 8.67
C VAL A 54 8.80 6.46 7.23
N CYS A 55 7.97 6.94 6.30
CA CYS A 55 8.37 7.20 4.92
C CYS A 55 9.54 8.18 4.79
N GLN A 56 9.71 9.11 5.73
CA GLN A 56 10.84 10.07 5.72
C GLN A 56 12.18 9.35 5.89
N SER A 57 12.26 8.36 6.78
CA SER A 57 13.46 7.54 6.96
C SER A 57 13.72 6.63 5.76
N CYS A 58 12.65 6.07 5.17
CA CYS A 58 12.76 5.24 3.96
C CYS A 58 13.21 6.06 2.75
N ASP A 59 12.67 7.28 2.58
CA ASP A 59 13.09 8.20 1.52
C ASP A 59 14.55 8.61 1.66
N ALA A 60 14.98 8.99 2.88
CA ALA A 60 16.37 9.35 3.14
C ALA A 60 17.35 8.20 2.81
N ALA A 61 16.98 6.96 3.08
CA ALA A 61 17.74 5.79 2.68
C ALA A 61 17.71 5.56 1.16
N ALA A 62 16.52 5.69 0.54
CA ALA A 62 16.37 5.55 -0.90
C ALA A 62 17.22 6.58 -1.67
N GLN A 63 17.20 7.85 -1.25
CA GLN A 63 18.03 8.89 -1.85
C GLN A 63 19.53 8.58 -1.73
N ALA A 64 19.98 8.14 -0.56
CA ALA A 64 21.40 7.82 -0.32
C ALA A 64 21.90 6.65 -1.17
N ASN A 65 21.04 5.71 -1.53
CA ASN A 65 21.40 4.47 -2.23
C ASN A 65 20.88 4.40 -3.68
N GLY A 66 20.24 5.45 -4.20
CA GLY A 66 19.64 5.43 -5.55
C GLY A 66 18.43 4.48 -5.68
N GLY A 67 17.80 4.15 -4.56
CA GLY A 67 16.62 3.28 -4.50
C GLY A 67 15.31 4.01 -4.80
N LYS A 68 14.22 3.28 -4.73
CA LYS A 68 12.86 3.78 -4.96
C LYS A 68 11.95 3.45 -3.78
N MET A 69 10.84 4.17 -3.67
CA MET A 69 9.87 3.98 -2.60
C MET A 69 8.43 3.95 -3.13
N ILE A 70 7.57 3.19 -2.47
CA ILE A 70 6.12 3.30 -2.58
C ILE A 70 5.62 4.05 -1.35
N GLY A 71 4.89 5.13 -1.58
CA GLY A 71 4.27 5.94 -0.54
C GLY A 71 2.94 5.38 -0.04
N VAL A 72 2.35 6.05 0.94
CA VAL A 72 1.08 5.65 1.58
C VAL A 72 0.16 6.83 1.84
N ASP A 73 -1.10 6.53 2.07
CA ASP A 73 -2.19 7.40 2.51
C ASP A 73 -2.60 8.46 1.48
N VAL A 74 -1.68 9.28 1.00
CA VAL A 74 -1.87 10.30 -0.02
C VAL A 74 -0.83 10.15 -1.12
N ASP A 75 -1.01 10.86 -2.23
CA ASP A 75 0.04 10.94 -3.25
C ASP A 75 1.27 11.68 -2.70
N GLN A 76 2.32 10.93 -2.42
CA GLN A 76 3.57 11.45 -1.88
C GLN A 76 4.63 11.78 -2.95
N SER A 77 4.31 11.65 -4.23
CA SER A 77 5.23 11.97 -5.34
C SER A 77 5.69 13.43 -5.37
N GLY A 78 4.86 14.35 -4.86
CA GLY A 78 5.21 15.76 -4.70
C GLY A 78 6.05 16.07 -3.46
N GLN A 79 6.22 15.10 -2.54
CA GLN A 79 7.01 15.25 -1.32
C GLN A 79 8.40 14.60 -1.45
N PHE A 80 8.48 13.47 -2.16
CA PHE A 80 9.68 12.65 -2.25
C PHE A 80 9.92 12.22 -3.70
N ASP A 81 11.09 12.58 -4.23
CA ASP A 81 11.50 12.23 -5.59
C ASP A 81 11.70 10.72 -5.80
N THR A 82 11.96 9.96 -4.73
CA THR A 82 12.14 8.51 -4.75
C THR A 82 10.82 7.75 -4.91
N VAL A 83 9.68 8.40 -4.68
CA VAL A 83 8.35 7.77 -4.78
C VAL A 83 8.01 7.46 -6.24
N VAL A 84 7.69 6.19 -6.50
CA VAL A 84 7.23 5.71 -7.82
C VAL A 84 5.72 5.66 -7.93
N THR A 85 5.04 5.44 -6.83
CA THR A 85 3.57 5.49 -6.67
C THR A 85 3.23 5.54 -5.18
N SER A 86 1.95 5.70 -4.84
CA SER A 86 1.48 5.67 -3.46
C SER A 86 0.23 4.81 -3.32
N ALA A 87 0.19 3.95 -2.30
CA ALA A 87 -1.03 3.26 -1.91
C ALA A 87 -1.92 4.25 -1.14
N MET A 88 -2.87 4.86 -1.84
CA MET A 88 -3.71 5.93 -1.30
C MET A 88 -4.90 5.39 -0.52
N LYS A 89 -5.33 6.16 0.47
CA LYS A 89 -6.61 6.04 1.16
C LYS A 89 -7.53 7.18 0.75
N GLY A 90 -8.77 6.88 0.42
CA GLY A 90 -9.83 7.86 0.16
C GLY A 90 -10.33 8.49 1.45
N LEU A 91 -9.51 9.35 2.07
CA LEU A 91 -9.85 9.97 3.36
C LEU A 91 -11.04 10.91 3.24
N ALA A 92 -11.15 11.66 2.15
CA ALA A 92 -12.28 12.53 1.90
C ALA A 92 -13.55 11.72 1.63
N GLU A 93 -13.44 10.66 0.83
CA GLU A 93 -14.51 9.73 0.50
C GLU A 93 -15.07 9.07 1.78
N SER A 94 -14.19 8.56 2.64
CA SER A 94 -14.59 7.90 3.89
C SER A 94 -15.33 8.86 4.84
N VAL A 95 -14.91 10.11 4.93
CA VAL A 95 -15.61 11.14 5.71
C VAL A 95 -16.96 11.48 5.08
N ASN A 96 -17.01 11.62 3.76
CA ASN A 96 -18.26 11.91 3.04
C ASN A 96 -19.27 10.78 3.21
N GLU A 97 -18.85 9.52 3.12
CA GLU A 97 -19.71 8.36 3.36
C GLU A 97 -20.30 8.38 4.77
N ALA A 98 -19.48 8.56 5.80
CA ALA A 98 -19.93 8.61 7.17
C ALA A 98 -20.86 9.80 7.45
N LEU A 99 -20.58 10.99 6.91
CA LEU A 99 -21.44 12.17 7.06
C LEU A 99 -22.75 12.02 6.29
N THR A 100 -22.73 11.42 5.11
CA THR A 100 -23.93 11.14 4.31
C THR A 100 -24.83 10.15 5.03
N ASP A 101 -24.27 9.10 5.62
CA ASP A 101 -25.00 8.15 6.47
C ASP A 101 -25.70 8.88 7.64
N ALA A 102 -24.96 9.69 8.38
CA ALA A 102 -25.50 10.44 9.50
C ALA A 102 -26.60 11.41 9.07
N LEU A 103 -26.42 12.14 7.95
CA LEU A 103 -27.42 13.06 7.43
C LEU A 103 -28.71 12.34 7.07
N ASN A 104 -28.63 11.21 6.37
CA ASN A 104 -29.77 10.42 5.93
C ASN A 104 -30.53 9.77 7.11
N ASN A 105 -29.87 9.60 8.25
CA ASN A 105 -30.44 9.04 9.48
C ASN A 105 -30.77 10.11 10.54
N GLY A 106 -31.03 11.36 10.15
CA GLY A 106 -31.39 12.42 11.07
C GLY A 106 -30.27 12.81 12.05
N TRP A 107 -29.04 12.88 11.56
CA TRP A 107 -27.80 13.18 12.28
C TRP A 107 -27.44 12.14 13.33
N LYS A 108 -27.75 10.88 13.06
CA LYS A 108 -27.30 9.72 13.85
C LYS A 108 -26.62 8.73 12.91
N PHE A 109 -25.54 8.17 13.32
CA PHE A 109 -24.91 7.10 12.55
C PHE A 109 -25.82 5.84 12.54
N SER A 110 -25.93 5.22 11.38
CA SER A 110 -26.61 3.94 11.21
C SER A 110 -25.86 2.82 11.93
N GLU A 111 -26.45 1.62 11.93
CA GLU A 111 -25.78 0.43 12.46
C GLU A 111 -24.49 0.06 11.71
N THR A 112 -24.28 0.59 10.51
CA THR A 112 -23.05 0.40 9.74
C THR A 112 -21.86 1.11 10.37
N TYR A 113 -22.07 2.33 10.91
CA TYR A 113 -21.00 3.14 11.47
C TYR A 113 -21.02 3.24 13.00
N SER A 114 -22.18 3.03 13.62
CA SER A 114 -22.33 3.24 15.07
C SER A 114 -21.70 2.12 15.88
N GLY A 115 -20.62 2.43 16.59
CA GLY A 115 -19.97 1.49 17.52
C GLY A 115 -19.33 0.29 16.86
N LYS A 116 -19.00 0.39 15.56
CA LYS A 116 -18.38 -0.69 14.78
C LYS A 116 -17.15 -0.19 14.03
N GLU A 117 -16.27 -1.10 13.73
CA GLU A 117 -15.27 -0.93 12.69
C GLU A 117 -15.93 -1.14 11.33
N THR A 118 -15.80 -0.16 10.44
CA THR A 118 -16.32 -0.23 9.08
C THR A 118 -15.15 -0.25 8.10
N LYS A 119 -15.07 -1.29 7.28
CA LYS A 119 -14.09 -1.38 6.21
C LYS A 119 -14.64 -0.73 4.95
N LEU A 120 -13.89 0.22 4.41
CA LEU A 120 -14.18 0.90 3.15
C LEU A 120 -13.04 0.59 2.17
N GLY A 121 -13.39 0.11 1.00
CA GLY A 121 -12.43 -0.39 0.02
C GLY A 121 -12.55 0.26 -1.35
N ALA A 122 -12.31 -0.53 -2.38
CA ALA A 122 -12.39 -0.09 -3.77
C ALA A 122 -13.83 0.22 -4.20
N ALA A 123 -14.82 -0.49 -3.68
CA ALA A 123 -16.23 -0.27 -4.01
C ALA A 123 -16.71 1.13 -3.59
N GLU A 124 -16.19 1.65 -2.46
CA GLU A 124 -16.46 2.99 -1.95
C GLU A 124 -15.44 4.03 -2.46
N ASN A 125 -14.57 3.66 -3.39
CA ASN A 125 -13.47 4.52 -3.86
C ASN A 125 -12.53 5.00 -2.73
N CYS A 126 -12.36 4.19 -1.70
CA CYS A 126 -11.57 4.52 -0.51
C CYS A 126 -10.13 4.00 -0.56
N VAL A 127 -9.71 3.37 -1.65
CA VAL A 127 -8.32 2.95 -1.92
C VAL A 127 -7.99 3.19 -3.38
N GLY A 128 -6.70 3.33 -3.71
CA GLY A 128 -6.30 3.50 -5.11
C GLY A 128 -4.83 3.87 -5.28
N LEU A 129 -4.45 4.06 -6.54
CA LEU A 129 -3.13 4.57 -6.93
C LEU A 129 -3.29 5.90 -7.67
N PRO A 130 -2.37 6.87 -7.48
CA PRO A 130 -2.36 8.13 -8.21
C PRO A 130 -1.71 7.92 -9.59
N MET A 131 -2.42 7.28 -10.51
CA MET A 131 -1.86 6.87 -11.81
C MET A 131 -1.28 8.02 -12.61
N ALA A 132 -1.86 9.24 -12.51
CA ALA A 132 -1.39 10.42 -13.24
C ALA A 132 0.02 10.89 -12.83
N THR A 133 0.44 10.62 -11.61
CA THR A 133 1.74 11.00 -11.04
C THR A 133 2.66 9.82 -10.79
N SER A 134 2.16 8.61 -10.94
CA SER A 134 2.94 7.37 -10.81
C SER A 134 3.99 7.25 -11.91
N LYS A 135 5.18 6.78 -11.55
CA LYS A 135 6.32 6.65 -12.46
C LYS A 135 6.41 5.24 -13.10
N PHE A 136 5.26 4.64 -13.38
CA PHE A 136 5.22 3.35 -14.08
C PHE A 136 5.68 3.50 -15.54
N THR A 137 6.47 2.54 -16.01
CA THR A 137 6.96 2.52 -17.41
C THR A 137 6.28 1.45 -18.27
N LYS A 138 5.64 0.47 -17.65
CA LYS A 138 4.99 -0.65 -18.33
C LYS A 138 3.54 -0.86 -17.91
N PHE A 139 3.20 -0.55 -16.67
CA PHE A 139 1.85 -0.67 -16.14
C PHE A 139 1.02 0.54 -16.58
N THR A 140 -0.04 0.32 -17.34
CA THR A 140 -0.83 1.36 -18.00
C THR A 140 -2.07 1.71 -17.19
N GLN A 141 -2.68 2.88 -17.49
CA GLN A 141 -3.97 3.27 -16.93
C GLN A 141 -5.05 2.22 -17.23
N GLU A 142 -5.11 1.70 -18.45
CA GLU A 142 -6.09 0.69 -18.86
C GLU A 142 -5.96 -0.61 -18.04
N GLN A 143 -4.73 -1.06 -17.79
CA GLN A 143 -4.47 -2.23 -16.94
C GLN A 143 -4.91 -1.98 -15.50
N TYR A 144 -4.63 -0.78 -14.97
CA TYR A 144 -5.08 -0.38 -13.65
C TYR A 144 -6.61 -0.36 -13.55
N ASP A 145 -7.29 0.27 -14.49
CA ASP A 145 -8.76 0.39 -14.51
C ASP A 145 -9.42 -0.99 -14.59
N THR A 146 -8.87 -1.89 -15.41
CA THR A 146 -9.35 -3.26 -15.54
C THR A 146 -9.20 -4.04 -14.22
N MET A 147 -8.03 -3.96 -13.61
CA MET A 147 -7.76 -4.61 -12.32
C MET A 147 -8.64 -4.02 -11.21
N TYR A 148 -8.78 -2.69 -11.18
CA TYR A 148 -9.57 -2.01 -10.16
C TYR A 148 -11.07 -2.37 -10.28
N ALA A 149 -11.61 -2.42 -11.51
CA ALA A 149 -12.97 -2.87 -11.76
C ALA A 149 -13.20 -4.32 -11.28
N ALA A 150 -12.24 -5.21 -11.49
CA ALA A 150 -12.31 -6.58 -11.03
C ALA A 150 -12.27 -6.72 -9.50
N ILE A 151 -11.61 -5.79 -8.80
CA ILE A 151 -11.67 -5.72 -7.32
C ILE A 151 -13.06 -5.24 -6.89
N VAL A 152 -13.59 -4.20 -7.54
CA VAL A 152 -14.91 -3.62 -7.22
C VAL A 152 -16.04 -4.61 -7.42
N ASP A 153 -16.03 -5.38 -8.48
CA ASP A 153 -17.08 -6.39 -8.78
C ASP A 153 -16.85 -7.73 -8.06
N GLY A 154 -15.73 -7.89 -7.36
CA GLY A 154 -15.38 -9.07 -6.58
C GLY A 154 -14.85 -10.26 -7.40
N SER A 155 -14.67 -10.12 -8.72
CA SER A 155 -14.06 -11.16 -9.56
C SER A 155 -12.57 -11.35 -9.25
N LEU A 156 -11.90 -10.31 -8.77
CA LEU A 156 -10.57 -10.38 -8.16
C LEU A 156 -10.70 -10.21 -6.64
N ALA A 157 -10.74 -11.33 -5.93
CA ALA A 157 -10.82 -11.33 -4.47
C ALA A 157 -9.49 -10.88 -3.85
N ILE A 158 -9.59 -9.93 -2.91
CA ILE A 158 -8.47 -9.48 -2.09
C ILE A 158 -8.65 -10.06 -0.69
N ASP A 159 -7.61 -10.71 -0.18
CA ASP A 159 -7.57 -11.13 1.22
C ASP A 159 -7.25 -9.90 2.07
N ASP A 160 -8.24 -9.41 2.79
CA ASP A 160 -8.16 -8.27 3.70
C ASP A 160 -7.99 -8.70 5.17
N SER A 161 -7.68 -9.96 5.40
CA SER A 161 -7.38 -10.46 6.74
C SER A 161 -6.08 -9.83 7.27
N PHE A 162 -6.05 -9.52 8.55
CA PHE A 162 -4.89 -8.93 9.22
C PHE A 162 -4.58 -9.63 10.55
N ASP A 163 -4.67 -10.94 10.55
CA ASP A 163 -4.16 -11.73 11.67
C ASP A 163 -2.63 -11.70 11.64
N ALA A 164 -2.02 -11.12 12.66
CA ALA A 164 -0.57 -10.98 12.76
C ALA A 164 0.17 -12.33 12.79
N ASP A 165 -0.53 -13.39 13.21
CA ASP A 165 0.02 -14.75 13.29
C ASP A 165 -0.12 -15.51 11.97
N VAL A 166 -0.92 -15.01 11.02
CA VAL A 166 -1.15 -15.64 9.73
C VAL A 166 -0.32 -14.97 8.64
N LYS A 167 0.64 -15.69 8.09
CA LYS A 167 1.42 -15.24 6.93
C LYS A 167 0.60 -15.43 5.65
N PRO A 168 0.52 -14.41 4.77
CA PRO A 168 -0.14 -14.55 3.48
C PRO A 168 0.44 -15.71 2.67
N ALA A 169 -0.43 -16.51 2.07
CA ALA A 169 0.00 -17.58 1.18
C ALA A 169 0.53 -16.98 -0.12
N VAL A 170 1.75 -17.35 -0.49
CA VAL A 170 2.41 -16.98 -1.75
C VAL A 170 3.02 -18.23 -2.39
N THR A 171 3.12 -18.26 -3.71
CA THR A 171 3.54 -19.46 -4.46
C THR A 171 4.69 -19.21 -5.42
N THR A 172 4.85 -17.98 -5.88
CA THR A 172 5.81 -17.59 -6.92
C THR A 172 6.96 -16.76 -6.37
N ILE A 173 6.68 -15.96 -5.33
CA ILE A 173 7.68 -15.10 -4.69
C ILE A 173 8.22 -15.72 -3.39
N THR A 174 9.38 -15.23 -2.95
CA THR A 174 9.93 -15.55 -1.64
C THR A 174 9.73 -14.38 -0.68
N VAL A 175 9.33 -14.66 0.57
CA VAL A 175 9.19 -13.63 1.61
C VAL A 175 10.10 -13.94 2.79
N ASP A 176 11.04 -13.03 3.06
CA ASP A 176 11.92 -13.04 4.23
C ASP A 176 11.32 -12.15 5.32
N TYR A 177 10.82 -12.79 6.37
CA TYR A 177 10.25 -12.13 7.55
C TYR A 177 11.37 -11.84 8.55
N GLN A 178 11.78 -10.59 8.63
CA GLN A 178 12.86 -10.14 9.51
C GLN A 178 12.31 -9.63 10.85
N SER A 179 13.07 -9.85 11.91
CA SER A 179 12.81 -9.35 13.27
C SER A 179 13.52 -8.03 13.52
#